data_c23732b501d262bff993168b73ad228b
#
_entry.id   c23732b501d262bff993168b73ad228b
#
_cell.length_a   1.000
_cell.length_b   1.000
_cell.length_c   1.000
_cell.angle_alpha   90.00
_cell.angle_beta   90.00
_cell.angle_gamma   90.00
#
_symmetry.space_group_name_H-M   'P 1'
#
loop_
_entity.id
_entity.type
_entity.pdbx_description
1 polymer ?
#
loop_
_entity_poly.entity_id
_entity_poly.type
_entity_poly.pdbx_seq_one_letter_code
_entity_poly.pdbx_strand_id
1 'polypeptide(L)'
;MLTPDLITKQWPLDDVTLGETFQSYPTRCVVRIEAAQGSFVAKIDSAPPLYDAACQPYTTLEFLAARAFPHSPALLKTRAGQPLLYGDGQSIAMMEYIDGGQPDNSPATWAALGKAVASLNAITDCPVPYGIPTAGAIAELTAAAQTHSHPKQCLDFIAMLSPLLAVPTHGLVHGEINRANVCQRRDGSLVIIDWDEAGHGPTVLEAGYHLITLFLTEKLHFQRLQAQAFYRGYFGERRPDAAEQDLLFRAALLHALRYMQFANQAQRWRRVCYAVTHRDHLLAASFS
;
A
#
# COMPACT_ATOMS: atom_id res chain seq x y z
N MET A 1 19.53 -18.94 5.91
CA MET A 1 19.91 -17.72 6.66
C MET A 1 20.68 -16.81 5.72
N LEU A 2 20.35 -15.51 5.66
CA LEU A 2 21.05 -14.52 4.82
C LEU A 2 22.49 -14.32 5.33
N THR A 3 23.48 -14.45 4.46
CA THR A 3 24.90 -14.22 4.77
C THR A 3 25.54 -13.36 3.68
N PRO A 4 26.64 -12.61 3.97
CA PRO A 4 27.37 -11.86 2.95
C PRO A 4 27.81 -12.74 1.76
N ASP A 5 28.30 -13.95 2.02
CA ASP A 5 28.73 -14.90 0.98
C ASP A 5 27.58 -15.31 0.07
N LEU A 6 26.37 -15.58 0.63
CA LEU A 6 25.19 -15.90 -0.16
C LEU A 6 24.82 -14.72 -1.07
N ILE A 7 24.85 -13.49 -0.53
CA ILE A 7 24.51 -12.29 -1.29
C ILE A 7 25.48 -12.08 -2.44
N THR A 8 26.79 -12.09 -2.18
CA THR A 8 27.84 -11.93 -3.21
C THR A 8 27.75 -13.02 -4.28
N LYS A 9 27.40 -14.24 -3.91
CA LYS A 9 27.20 -15.36 -4.85
C LYS A 9 25.98 -15.15 -5.74
N GLN A 10 24.89 -14.63 -5.20
CA GLN A 10 23.60 -14.56 -5.90
C GLN A 10 23.33 -13.22 -6.57
N TRP A 11 23.82 -12.11 -6.07
CA TRP A 11 23.65 -10.77 -6.64
C TRP A 11 24.98 -10.18 -7.11
N PRO A 12 24.97 -9.22 -8.05
CA PRO A 12 26.17 -8.54 -8.53
C PRO A 12 26.65 -7.48 -7.52
N LEU A 13 26.92 -7.91 -6.29
CA LEU A 13 27.38 -7.06 -5.18
C LEU A 13 28.71 -7.56 -4.65
N ASP A 14 29.60 -6.61 -4.27
CA ASP A 14 30.92 -6.84 -3.73
C ASP A 14 31.05 -6.16 -2.36
N ASP A 15 31.96 -6.63 -1.52
CA ASP A 15 32.27 -6.09 -0.17
C ASP A 15 31.01 -5.98 0.71
N VAL A 16 30.18 -7.02 0.67
CA VAL A 16 28.86 -7.06 1.31
C VAL A 16 28.99 -7.15 2.83
N THR A 17 28.26 -6.28 3.54
CA THR A 17 28.03 -6.35 4.98
C THR A 17 26.54 -6.24 5.31
N LEU A 18 26.11 -6.94 6.38
CA LEU A 18 24.74 -6.84 6.88
C LEU A 18 24.67 -5.65 7.85
N GLY A 19 23.73 -4.76 7.59
CA GLY A 19 23.45 -3.58 8.42
C GLY A 19 22.26 -3.76 9.37
N GLU A 20 21.51 -2.70 9.55
CA GLU A 20 20.36 -2.64 10.43
C GLU A 20 19.23 -3.59 9.97
N THR A 21 18.57 -4.22 10.94
CA THR A 21 17.31 -4.96 10.71
C THR A 21 16.14 -4.04 11.00
N PHE A 22 15.37 -3.67 9.98
CA PHE A 22 14.21 -2.80 10.11
C PHE A 22 12.96 -3.54 10.60
N GLN A 23 12.84 -4.82 10.27
CA GLN A 23 11.69 -5.64 10.60
C GLN A 23 12.12 -7.09 10.83
N SER A 24 11.57 -7.70 11.87
CA SER A 24 11.81 -9.11 12.17
C SER A 24 10.56 -9.73 12.77
N TYR A 25 9.82 -10.47 11.94
CA TYR A 25 8.67 -11.29 12.33
C TYR A 25 8.97 -12.77 12.00
N PRO A 26 8.21 -13.71 12.54
CA PRO A 26 8.42 -15.13 12.22
C PRO A 26 8.38 -15.45 10.71
N THR A 27 7.62 -14.69 9.95
CA THR A 27 7.41 -14.89 8.50
C THR A 27 8.14 -13.90 7.62
N ARG A 28 8.73 -12.82 8.20
CA ARG A 28 9.36 -11.74 7.42
C ARG A 28 10.53 -11.12 8.16
N CYS A 29 11.62 -10.91 7.44
CA CYS A 29 12.76 -10.11 7.91
C CYS A 29 13.16 -9.11 6.82
N VAL A 30 13.44 -7.86 7.22
CA VAL A 30 13.91 -6.79 6.33
C VAL A 30 15.23 -6.26 6.87
N VAL A 31 16.29 -6.39 6.08
CA VAL A 31 17.66 -6.09 6.51
C VAL A 31 18.33 -5.13 5.52
N ARG A 32 18.99 -4.12 6.03
CA ARG A 32 19.87 -3.26 5.23
C ARG A 32 21.13 -4.00 4.84
N ILE A 33 21.56 -3.80 3.59
CA ILE A 33 22.77 -4.38 3.03
C ILE A 33 23.65 -3.22 2.56
N GLU A 34 24.90 -3.23 2.98
CA GLU A 34 25.93 -2.32 2.47
C GLU A 34 26.84 -3.10 1.54
N ALA A 35 27.17 -2.53 0.38
CA ALA A 35 28.04 -3.11 -0.62
C ALA A 35 28.86 -2.03 -1.33
N ALA A 36 29.88 -2.42 -2.07
CA ALA A 36 30.69 -1.47 -2.88
C ALA A 36 29.83 -0.69 -3.88
N GLN A 37 28.74 -1.26 -4.36
CA GLN A 37 27.79 -0.66 -5.31
C GLN A 37 26.74 0.27 -4.64
N GLY A 38 26.72 0.38 -3.31
CA GLY A 38 25.77 1.19 -2.56
C GLY A 38 25.01 0.43 -1.49
N SER A 39 23.92 1.03 -1.00
CA SER A 39 23.08 0.45 0.04
C SER A 39 21.81 -0.16 -0.58
N PHE A 40 21.39 -1.30 -0.06
CA PHE A 40 20.24 -2.08 -0.52
C PHE A 40 19.38 -2.51 0.68
N VAL A 41 18.20 -3.04 0.39
CA VAL A 41 17.33 -3.70 1.37
C VAL A 41 17.04 -5.11 0.88
N ALA A 42 17.36 -6.09 1.71
CA ALA A 42 16.95 -7.47 1.52
C ALA A 42 15.63 -7.70 2.26
N LYS A 43 14.59 -8.08 1.52
CA LYS A 43 13.32 -8.56 2.05
C LYS A 43 13.31 -10.08 1.98
N ILE A 44 13.20 -10.70 3.16
CA ILE A 44 13.23 -12.15 3.34
C ILE A 44 11.87 -12.57 3.86
N ASP A 45 11.14 -13.32 3.07
CA ASP A 45 9.82 -13.85 3.45
C ASP A 45 9.86 -15.38 3.56
N SER A 46 9.01 -15.96 4.42
CA SER A 46 8.67 -17.38 4.33
C SER A 46 8.06 -17.62 2.95
N ALA A 47 8.67 -18.49 2.15
CA ALA A 47 8.25 -18.67 0.78
C ALA A 47 6.84 -19.25 0.70
N PRO A 48 5.95 -18.71 -0.13
CA PRO A 48 4.74 -19.40 -0.50
C PRO A 48 5.08 -20.69 -1.26
N PRO A 49 4.18 -21.68 -1.31
CA PRO A 49 4.47 -22.99 -1.92
C PRO A 49 4.78 -22.94 -3.43
N LEU A 50 4.48 -21.81 -4.09
CA LEU A 50 4.68 -21.62 -5.53
C LEU A 50 5.60 -20.42 -5.79
N TYR A 51 6.60 -20.64 -6.64
CA TYR A 51 7.54 -19.59 -7.09
C TYR A 51 6.82 -18.39 -7.72
N ASP A 52 5.85 -18.61 -8.60
CA ASP A 52 5.11 -17.54 -9.26
C ASP A 52 4.39 -16.63 -8.27
N ALA A 53 3.81 -17.20 -7.21
CA ALA A 53 3.20 -16.41 -6.14
C ALA A 53 4.22 -15.56 -5.38
N ALA A 54 5.45 -16.07 -5.17
CA ALA A 54 6.53 -15.29 -4.57
C ALA A 54 7.03 -14.17 -5.49
N CYS A 55 6.97 -14.35 -6.81
CA CYS A 55 7.42 -13.37 -7.79
C CYS A 55 6.42 -12.24 -8.04
N GLN A 56 5.13 -12.45 -7.77
CA GLN A 56 4.07 -11.51 -8.14
C GLN A 56 4.33 -10.05 -7.73
N PRO A 57 4.73 -9.72 -6.49
CA PRO A 57 5.04 -8.34 -6.09
C PRO A 57 6.19 -7.72 -6.90
N TYR A 58 7.19 -8.53 -7.21
CA TYR A 58 8.40 -8.07 -7.92
C TYR A 58 8.18 -7.93 -9.42
N THR A 59 7.22 -8.68 -9.99
CA THR A 59 6.76 -8.48 -11.39
C THR A 59 6.16 -7.08 -11.54
N THR A 60 5.42 -6.58 -10.56
CA THR A 60 4.92 -5.21 -10.57
C THR A 60 6.06 -4.19 -10.52
N LEU A 61 7.09 -4.41 -9.70
CA LEU A 61 8.26 -3.53 -9.66
C LEU A 61 9.07 -3.54 -10.97
N GLU A 62 9.26 -4.69 -11.59
CA GLU A 62 9.90 -4.80 -12.91
C GLU A 62 9.10 -4.05 -14.00
N PHE A 63 7.79 -4.19 -13.95
CA PHE A 63 6.88 -3.50 -14.86
C PHE A 63 6.96 -1.98 -14.71
N LEU A 64 7.04 -1.46 -13.47
CA LEU A 64 7.21 -0.05 -13.16
C LEU A 64 8.60 0.47 -13.57
N ALA A 65 9.64 -0.32 -13.33
CA ALA A 65 11.01 0.02 -13.74
C ALA A 65 11.13 0.14 -15.27
N ALA A 66 10.49 -0.75 -16.04
CA ALA A 66 10.46 -0.66 -17.50
C ALA A 66 9.80 0.63 -18.02
N ARG A 67 8.96 1.28 -17.22
CA ARG A 67 8.30 2.57 -17.48
C ARG A 67 9.00 3.77 -16.87
N ALA A 68 10.13 3.57 -16.21
CA ALA A 68 10.82 4.60 -15.43
C ALA A 68 9.89 5.33 -14.44
N PHE A 69 8.98 4.58 -13.79
CA PHE A 69 8.07 5.15 -12.79
C PHE A 69 8.87 5.69 -11.59
N PRO A 70 8.80 7.00 -11.28
CA PRO A 70 9.77 7.62 -10.38
C PRO A 70 9.51 7.33 -8.89
N HIS A 71 8.36 6.74 -8.55
CA HIS A 71 7.92 6.56 -7.18
C HIS A 71 8.02 5.10 -6.68
N SER A 72 8.74 4.22 -7.37
CA SER A 72 9.03 2.86 -6.93
C SER A 72 10.52 2.67 -6.66
N PRO A 73 10.93 1.78 -5.73
CA PRO A 73 12.32 1.43 -5.55
C PRO A 73 12.81 0.59 -6.74
N ALA A 74 14.09 0.67 -7.05
CA ALA A 74 14.70 -0.22 -8.03
C ALA A 74 14.85 -1.64 -7.45
N LEU A 75 14.44 -2.64 -8.22
CA LEU A 75 14.66 -4.05 -7.92
C LEU A 75 16.03 -4.49 -8.45
N LEU A 76 16.86 -5.08 -7.60
CA LEU A 76 18.13 -5.65 -8.00
C LEU A 76 17.95 -7.15 -8.32
N LYS A 77 18.11 -7.51 -9.60
CA LYS A 77 18.04 -8.91 -10.04
C LYS A 77 19.23 -9.73 -9.55
N THR A 78 19.01 -11.00 -9.35
CA THR A 78 20.08 -11.97 -9.13
C THR A 78 21.02 -12.05 -10.36
N ARG A 79 22.21 -12.63 -10.19
CA ARG A 79 23.13 -12.92 -11.32
C ARG A 79 22.51 -13.81 -12.42
N ALA A 80 21.49 -14.61 -12.07
CA ALA A 80 20.70 -15.41 -12.98
C ALA A 80 19.56 -14.63 -13.66
N GLY A 81 19.45 -13.31 -13.41
CA GLY A 81 18.40 -12.45 -13.97
C GLY A 81 17.03 -12.60 -13.30
N GLN A 82 16.92 -13.33 -12.19
CA GLN A 82 15.67 -13.55 -11.47
C GLN A 82 15.35 -12.39 -10.53
N PRO A 83 14.06 -12.05 -10.29
CA PRO A 83 13.65 -10.97 -9.40
C PRO A 83 13.95 -11.27 -7.93
N LEU A 84 14.08 -12.54 -7.56
CA LEU A 84 14.35 -13.00 -6.20
C LEU A 84 15.11 -14.33 -6.19
N LEU A 85 15.73 -14.64 -5.07
CA LEU A 85 16.21 -15.98 -4.76
C LEU A 85 15.07 -16.74 -4.05
N TYR A 86 14.77 -17.95 -4.52
CA TYR A 86 13.73 -18.80 -3.99
C TYR A 86 14.28 -20.19 -3.67
N GLY A 87 14.06 -20.68 -2.46
CA GLY A 87 14.52 -22.00 -2.02
C GLY A 87 14.51 -22.13 -0.50
N ASP A 88 14.70 -23.33 0.00
CA ASP A 88 14.79 -23.65 1.42
C ASP A 88 13.67 -23.06 2.29
N GLY A 89 12.44 -22.98 1.74
CA GLY A 89 11.28 -22.43 2.42
C GLY A 89 11.30 -20.89 2.58
N GLN A 90 12.16 -20.19 1.85
CA GLN A 90 12.28 -18.73 1.87
C GLN A 90 12.32 -18.14 0.46
N SER A 91 11.89 -16.88 0.38
CA SER A 91 12.15 -16.01 -0.77
C SER A 91 12.94 -14.79 -0.31
N ILE A 92 13.94 -14.37 -1.08
CA ILE A 92 14.79 -13.22 -0.78
C ILE A 92 14.82 -12.30 -2.00
N ALA A 93 14.32 -11.10 -1.85
CA ALA A 93 14.41 -10.05 -2.87
C ALA A 93 15.34 -8.93 -2.40
N MET A 94 16.03 -8.31 -3.35
CA MET A 94 16.96 -7.21 -3.09
C MET A 94 16.45 -5.96 -3.81
N MET A 95 16.32 -4.86 -3.07
CA MET A 95 15.85 -3.58 -3.61
C MET A 95 16.80 -2.46 -3.21
N GLU A 96 16.75 -1.36 -3.94
CA GLU A 96 17.40 -0.11 -3.58
C GLU A 96 17.03 0.29 -2.14
N TYR A 97 18.03 0.66 -1.33
CA TYR A 97 17.80 1.35 -0.07
C TYR A 97 17.49 2.83 -0.34
N ILE A 98 16.37 3.30 0.15
CA ILE A 98 15.99 4.70 0.00
C ILE A 98 16.60 5.50 1.16
N ASP A 99 17.66 6.27 0.86
CA ASP A 99 18.26 7.19 1.83
C ASP A 99 17.31 8.38 2.06
N GLY A 100 16.51 8.25 3.07
CA GLY A 100 15.46 9.20 3.40
C GLY A 100 14.78 8.86 4.71
N GLY A 101 13.61 9.43 4.93
CA GLY A 101 12.81 9.20 6.12
C GLY A 101 11.33 9.12 5.84
N GLN A 102 10.56 8.93 6.90
CA GLN A 102 9.13 9.04 6.80
C GLN A 102 8.75 10.47 6.35
N PRO A 103 7.85 10.63 5.37
CA PRO A 103 7.44 11.95 4.90
C PRO A 103 6.81 12.77 6.04
N ASP A 104 7.03 14.09 6.01
CA ASP A 104 6.37 14.98 6.94
C ASP A 104 4.84 14.97 6.76
N ASN A 105 4.12 15.58 7.71
CA ASN A 105 2.66 15.64 7.65
C ASN A 105 2.15 16.97 7.05
N SER A 106 2.97 17.66 6.25
CA SER A 106 2.58 18.95 5.65
C SER A 106 1.56 18.77 4.52
N PRO A 107 0.69 19.75 4.30
CA PRO A 107 -0.19 19.73 3.13
C PRO A 107 0.56 19.63 1.79
N ALA A 108 1.78 20.17 1.69
CA ALA A 108 2.61 20.09 0.49
C ALA A 108 3.01 18.64 0.18
N THR A 109 3.44 17.90 1.20
CA THR A 109 3.79 16.47 1.07
C THR A 109 2.56 15.64 0.70
N TRP A 110 1.40 15.90 1.30
CA TRP A 110 0.17 15.22 0.94
C TRP A 110 -0.28 15.53 -0.50
N ALA A 111 -0.11 16.76 -0.97
CA ALA A 111 -0.40 17.10 -2.37
C ALA A 111 0.56 16.37 -3.33
N ALA A 112 1.84 16.28 -2.99
CA ALA A 112 2.82 15.51 -3.77
C ALA A 112 2.47 14.02 -3.81
N LEU A 113 2.07 13.45 -2.67
CA LEU A 113 1.62 12.06 -2.59
C LEU A 113 0.36 11.82 -3.43
N GLY A 114 -0.61 12.72 -3.37
CA GLY A 114 -1.81 12.65 -4.22
C GLY A 114 -1.47 12.60 -5.71
N LYS A 115 -0.51 13.42 -6.16
CA LYS A 115 -0.01 13.39 -7.55
C LYS A 115 0.68 12.07 -7.90
N ALA A 116 1.51 11.55 -6.99
CA ALA A 116 2.18 10.26 -7.18
C ALA A 116 1.16 9.12 -7.32
N VAL A 117 0.14 9.09 -6.46
CA VAL A 117 -0.96 8.11 -6.53
C VAL A 117 -1.75 8.26 -7.83
N ALA A 118 -2.06 9.48 -8.26
CA ALA A 118 -2.75 9.71 -9.54
C ALA A 118 -1.94 9.19 -10.72
N SER A 119 -0.61 9.43 -10.73
CA SER A 119 0.28 8.93 -11.79
C SER A 119 0.38 7.40 -11.78
N LEU A 120 0.33 6.76 -10.61
CA LEU A 120 0.27 5.32 -10.47
C LEU A 120 -1.04 4.76 -11.05
N ASN A 121 -2.17 5.33 -10.64
CA ASN A 121 -3.49 4.88 -11.08
C ASN A 121 -3.76 5.12 -12.59
N ALA A 122 -3.00 6.00 -13.23
CA ALA A 122 -3.06 6.21 -14.68
C ALA A 122 -2.42 5.07 -15.51
N ILE A 123 -1.69 4.16 -14.87
CA ILE A 123 -1.10 3.00 -15.52
C ILE A 123 -2.17 1.91 -15.66
N THR A 124 -2.63 1.63 -16.89
CA THR A 124 -3.81 0.80 -17.15
C THR A 124 -3.49 -0.61 -17.66
N ASP A 125 -2.24 -0.92 -17.93
CA ASP A 125 -1.79 -2.15 -18.62
C ASP A 125 -0.87 -3.03 -17.74
N CYS A 126 -0.95 -2.90 -16.41
CA CYS A 126 -0.23 -3.77 -15.49
C CYS A 126 -0.72 -5.23 -15.64
N PRO A 127 0.18 -6.20 -15.91
CA PRO A 127 -0.21 -7.59 -16.12
C PRO A 127 -0.56 -8.34 -14.83
N VAL A 128 -0.19 -7.78 -13.69
CA VAL A 128 -0.41 -8.39 -12.37
C VAL A 128 -1.78 -7.95 -11.85
N PRO A 129 -2.69 -8.86 -11.48
CA PRO A 129 -3.95 -8.49 -10.86
C PRO A 129 -3.71 -7.93 -9.45
N TYR A 130 -4.55 -7.00 -9.01
CA TYR A 130 -4.53 -6.50 -7.63
C TYR A 130 -4.76 -7.65 -6.64
N GLY A 131 -3.90 -7.75 -5.63
CA GLY A 131 -3.86 -8.88 -4.69
C GLY A 131 -5.11 -9.05 -3.83
N ILE A 132 -5.96 -8.02 -3.71
CA ILE A 132 -7.17 -8.04 -2.91
C ILE A 132 -8.41 -7.78 -3.77
N PRO A 133 -9.00 -8.82 -4.39
CA PRO A 133 -10.25 -8.66 -5.13
C PRO A 133 -11.36 -8.12 -4.22
N THR A 134 -12.07 -7.08 -4.65
CA THR A 134 -13.15 -6.44 -3.87
C THR A 134 -14.19 -7.43 -3.36
N ALA A 135 -14.61 -8.38 -4.20
CA ALA A 135 -15.57 -9.41 -3.82
C ALA A 135 -15.03 -10.34 -2.73
N GLY A 136 -13.76 -10.76 -2.84
CA GLY A 136 -13.08 -11.58 -1.83
C GLY A 136 -13.01 -10.84 -0.48
N ALA A 137 -12.57 -9.58 -0.50
CA ALA A 137 -12.49 -8.76 0.72
C ALA A 137 -13.87 -8.59 1.40
N ILE A 138 -14.93 -8.38 0.64
CA ILE A 138 -16.30 -8.29 1.19
C ILE A 138 -16.75 -9.63 1.77
N ALA A 139 -16.45 -10.75 1.12
CA ALA A 139 -16.78 -12.08 1.62
C ALA A 139 -16.05 -12.39 2.94
N GLU A 140 -14.76 -12.09 3.02
CA GLU A 140 -13.97 -12.24 4.25
C GLU A 140 -14.53 -11.40 5.41
N LEU A 141 -14.87 -10.13 5.14
CA LEU A 141 -15.49 -9.25 6.13
C LEU A 141 -16.86 -9.76 6.59
N THR A 142 -17.66 -10.32 5.67
CA THR A 142 -18.95 -10.91 6.01
C THR A 142 -18.81 -12.09 6.93
N ALA A 143 -17.83 -12.96 6.69
CA ALA A 143 -17.52 -14.08 7.57
C ALA A 143 -17.04 -13.60 8.95
N ALA A 144 -16.10 -12.64 8.98
CA ALA A 144 -15.58 -12.08 10.22
C ALA A 144 -16.65 -11.34 11.06
N ALA A 145 -17.64 -10.73 10.42
CA ALA A 145 -18.73 -10.02 11.09
C ALA A 145 -19.56 -10.93 12.02
N GLN A 146 -19.61 -12.24 11.75
CA GLN A 146 -20.37 -13.20 12.56
C GLN A 146 -19.82 -13.33 14.00
N THR A 147 -18.55 -13.09 14.20
CA THR A 147 -17.87 -13.15 15.50
C THR A 147 -17.60 -11.77 16.10
N HIS A 148 -18.02 -10.69 15.42
CA HIS A 148 -17.82 -9.33 15.91
C HIS A 148 -18.73 -9.02 17.09
N SER A 149 -18.32 -8.11 18.00
CA SER A 149 -19.13 -7.67 19.14
C SER A 149 -20.44 -6.96 18.76
N HIS A 150 -20.54 -6.45 17.52
CA HIS A 150 -21.71 -5.77 16.94
C HIS A 150 -22.05 -6.35 15.55
N PRO A 151 -22.44 -7.65 15.44
CA PRO A 151 -22.51 -8.33 14.15
C PRO A 151 -23.51 -7.69 13.19
N LYS A 152 -24.70 -7.34 13.67
CA LYS A 152 -25.73 -6.69 12.83
C LYS A 152 -25.22 -5.37 12.23
N GLN A 153 -24.69 -4.47 13.05
CA GLN A 153 -24.20 -3.17 12.59
C GLN A 153 -23.01 -3.34 11.63
N CYS A 154 -22.15 -4.32 11.88
CA CYS A 154 -21.03 -4.65 11.00
C CYS A 154 -21.56 -5.09 9.62
N LEU A 155 -22.56 -5.98 9.58
CA LEU A 155 -23.20 -6.42 8.34
C LEU A 155 -23.91 -5.27 7.60
N ASP A 156 -24.57 -4.35 8.33
CA ASP A 156 -25.17 -3.15 7.74
C ASP A 156 -24.12 -2.27 7.05
N PHE A 157 -22.94 -2.11 7.67
CA PHE A 157 -21.82 -1.36 7.06
C PHE A 157 -21.23 -2.10 5.86
N ILE A 158 -21.09 -3.43 5.93
CA ILE A 158 -20.61 -4.24 4.81
C ILE A 158 -21.58 -4.16 3.62
N ALA A 159 -22.89 -4.13 3.86
CA ALA A 159 -23.89 -3.99 2.81
C ALA A 159 -23.74 -2.66 2.02
N MET A 160 -23.23 -1.60 2.67
CA MET A 160 -22.90 -0.33 1.99
C MET A 160 -21.80 -0.49 0.93
N LEU A 161 -21.00 -1.55 0.97
CA LEU A 161 -19.88 -1.76 0.04
C LEU A 161 -20.32 -2.33 -1.31
N SER A 162 -21.56 -2.79 -1.45
CA SER A 162 -22.04 -3.45 -2.68
C SER A 162 -21.82 -2.67 -3.98
N PRO A 163 -21.89 -1.33 -4.03
CA PRO A 163 -21.59 -0.58 -5.26
C PRO A 163 -20.14 -0.73 -5.74
N LEU A 164 -19.20 -1.04 -4.84
CA LEU A 164 -17.80 -1.28 -5.23
C LEU A 164 -17.64 -2.51 -6.14
N LEU A 165 -18.56 -3.47 -6.08
CA LEU A 165 -18.54 -4.68 -6.93
C LEU A 165 -18.76 -4.36 -8.42
N ALA A 166 -19.41 -3.24 -8.71
CA ALA A 166 -19.66 -2.79 -10.08
C ALA A 166 -18.57 -1.83 -10.61
N VAL A 167 -17.61 -1.44 -9.78
CA VAL A 167 -16.52 -0.55 -10.20
C VAL A 167 -15.56 -1.34 -11.08
N PRO A 168 -15.36 -0.93 -12.33
CA PRO A 168 -14.45 -1.61 -13.22
C PRO A 168 -12.99 -1.42 -12.76
N THR A 169 -12.15 -2.37 -13.14
CA THR A 169 -10.70 -2.29 -12.98
C THR A 169 -10.14 -1.29 -13.99
N HIS A 170 -9.40 -0.29 -13.53
CA HIS A 170 -8.97 0.82 -14.38
C HIS A 170 -7.48 1.07 -14.42
N GLY A 171 -6.73 0.71 -13.37
CA GLY A 171 -5.32 1.06 -13.33
C GLY A 171 -4.57 0.34 -12.23
N LEU A 172 -3.31 0.70 -12.07
CA LEU A 172 -2.45 0.12 -11.06
C LEU A 172 -2.80 0.67 -9.68
N VAL A 173 -3.06 -0.22 -8.74
CA VAL A 173 -3.37 0.02 -7.33
C VAL A 173 -2.25 -0.56 -6.49
N HIS A 174 -1.76 0.17 -5.52
CA HIS A 174 -0.80 -0.33 -4.52
C HIS A 174 -1.54 -1.03 -3.35
N GLY A 175 -2.65 -0.44 -2.92
CA GLY A 175 -3.55 -0.99 -1.90
C GLY A 175 -3.27 -0.56 -0.46
N GLU A 176 -2.07 -0.06 -0.17
CA GLU A 176 -1.69 0.35 1.19
C GLU A 176 -0.72 1.53 1.23
N ILE A 177 -0.96 2.59 0.45
CA ILE A 177 -0.12 3.79 0.49
C ILE A 177 -0.41 4.58 1.78
N ASN A 178 0.31 4.25 2.84
CA ASN A 178 0.32 4.99 4.11
C ASN A 178 1.71 5.62 4.33
N ARG A 179 1.85 6.45 5.38
CA ARG A 179 3.13 7.14 5.65
C ARG A 179 4.29 6.19 5.99
N ALA A 180 4.01 4.98 6.48
CA ALA A 180 5.04 3.99 6.76
C ALA A 180 5.55 3.31 5.48
N ASN A 181 4.69 3.28 4.43
CA ASN A 181 5.01 2.71 3.13
C ASN A 181 5.45 3.78 2.10
N VAL A 182 5.80 4.99 2.58
CA VAL A 182 6.36 6.06 1.76
C VAL A 182 7.65 6.57 2.40
N CYS A 183 8.72 6.62 1.61
CA CYS A 183 9.98 7.25 1.99
C CYS A 183 10.11 8.58 1.26
N GLN A 184 10.53 9.63 1.96
CA GLN A 184 10.89 10.91 1.36
C GLN A 184 12.41 11.01 1.28
N ARG A 185 12.95 11.10 0.06
CA ARG A 185 14.38 11.32 -0.16
C ARG A 185 14.80 12.72 0.31
N ARG A 186 16.10 12.96 0.44
CA ARG A 186 16.66 14.26 0.83
C ARG A 186 16.31 15.40 -0.15
N ASP A 187 16.07 15.08 -1.43
CA ASP A 187 15.65 16.03 -2.45
C ASP A 187 14.13 16.32 -2.43
N GLY A 188 13.40 15.70 -1.50
CA GLY A 188 11.96 15.83 -1.35
C GLY A 188 11.14 14.88 -2.20
N SER A 189 11.75 14.09 -3.09
CA SER A 189 11.02 13.10 -3.90
C SER A 189 10.46 11.98 -3.03
N LEU A 190 9.29 11.45 -3.40
CA LEU A 190 8.62 10.38 -2.68
C LEU A 190 8.81 9.04 -3.39
N VAL A 191 9.13 8.02 -2.61
CA VAL A 191 9.23 6.62 -3.08
C VAL A 191 8.25 5.77 -2.26
N ILE A 192 7.39 5.05 -2.95
CA ILE A 192 6.42 4.13 -2.36
C ILE A 192 7.09 2.77 -2.24
N ILE A 193 7.01 2.15 -1.06
CA ILE A 193 7.59 0.84 -0.75
C ILE A 193 6.51 -0.15 -0.34
N ASP A 194 6.86 -1.43 -0.24
CA ASP A 194 5.95 -2.54 0.16
C ASP A 194 4.81 -2.82 -0.84
N TRP A 195 5.20 -3.27 -2.04
CA TRP A 195 4.35 -3.50 -3.21
C TRP A 195 3.66 -4.89 -3.22
N ASP A 196 3.51 -5.54 -2.06
CA ASP A 196 3.08 -6.95 -1.98
C ASP A 196 1.70 -7.22 -2.57
N GLU A 197 0.78 -6.28 -2.43
CA GLU A 197 -0.61 -6.41 -2.89
C GLU A 197 -0.86 -5.67 -4.22
N ALA A 198 0.16 -4.97 -4.73
CA ALA A 198 0.01 -4.08 -5.86
C ALA A 198 -0.34 -4.82 -7.16
N GLY A 199 -1.22 -4.23 -7.94
CA GLY A 199 -1.64 -4.79 -9.22
C GLY A 199 -2.77 -4.02 -9.88
N HIS A 200 -3.24 -4.51 -11.02
CA HIS A 200 -4.31 -3.91 -11.80
C HIS A 200 -5.67 -4.10 -11.11
N GLY A 201 -6.28 -3.00 -10.67
CA GLY A 201 -7.50 -3.02 -9.86
C GLY A 201 -8.35 -1.75 -9.97
N PRO A 202 -9.44 -1.66 -9.18
CA PRO A 202 -10.26 -0.46 -9.10
C PRO A 202 -9.51 0.68 -8.39
N THR A 203 -9.14 1.71 -9.11
CA THR A 203 -8.32 2.84 -8.59
C THR A 203 -9.00 3.62 -7.46
N VAL A 204 -10.32 3.55 -7.37
CA VAL A 204 -11.08 4.12 -6.25
C VAL A 204 -10.67 3.52 -4.90
N LEU A 205 -10.19 2.27 -4.88
CA LEU A 205 -9.69 1.63 -3.65
C LEU A 205 -8.46 2.35 -3.13
N GLU A 206 -7.54 2.74 -4.01
CA GLU A 206 -6.35 3.51 -3.61
C GLU A 206 -6.71 4.90 -3.13
N ALA A 207 -7.46 5.66 -3.93
CA ALA A 207 -7.84 7.03 -3.59
C ALA A 207 -8.71 7.10 -2.32
N GLY A 208 -9.60 6.13 -2.13
CA GLY A 208 -10.47 6.07 -0.95
C GLY A 208 -9.74 5.65 0.33
N TYR A 209 -8.69 4.84 0.23
CA TYR A 209 -7.93 4.33 1.37
C TYR A 209 -7.63 5.40 2.44
N HIS A 210 -7.23 6.59 2.02
CA HIS A 210 -6.73 7.65 2.88
C HIS A 210 -7.82 8.31 3.74
N LEU A 211 -9.07 8.37 3.28
CA LEU A 211 -10.12 9.19 3.88
C LEU A 211 -10.39 8.84 5.35
N ILE A 212 -10.58 7.56 5.65
CA ILE A 212 -10.86 7.09 7.02
C ILE A 212 -9.58 6.59 7.70
N THR A 213 -8.73 5.88 6.97
CA THR A 213 -7.57 5.21 7.57
C THR A 213 -6.48 6.19 7.99
N LEU A 214 -6.27 7.28 7.25
CA LEU A 214 -5.21 8.24 7.51
C LEU A 214 -5.70 9.60 7.96
N PHE A 215 -6.73 10.17 7.30
CA PHE A 215 -7.17 11.53 7.63
C PHE A 215 -8.11 11.60 8.84
N LEU A 216 -8.76 10.50 9.21
CA LEU A 216 -9.50 10.45 10.47
C LEU A 216 -8.63 9.77 11.54
N THR A 217 -8.11 10.55 12.48
CA THR A 217 -7.23 10.05 13.53
C THR A 217 -7.97 9.13 14.52
N GLU A 218 -7.22 8.40 15.32
CA GLU A 218 -7.77 7.56 16.41
C GLU A 218 -8.54 8.37 17.47
N LYS A 219 -8.23 9.67 17.60
CA LYS A 219 -8.96 10.61 18.48
C LYS A 219 -10.21 11.21 17.80
N LEU A 220 -10.60 10.70 16.62
CA LEU A 220 -11.72 11.18 15.80
C LEU A 220 -11.54 12.64 15.32
N HIS A 221 -10.31 13.10 15.24
CA HIS A 221 -9.98 14.39 14.64
C HIS A 221 -9.70 14.20 13.14
N PHE A 222 -10.42 14.95 12.29
CA PHE A 222 -10.24 14.91 10.84
C PHE A 222 -9.16 15.91 10.38
N GLN A 223 -8.14 15.42 9.71
CA GLN A 223 -7.02 16.20 9.17
C GLN A 223 -7.41 16.87 7.84
N ARG A 224 -8.25 17.88 7.95
CA ARG A 224 -8.89 18.55 6.79
C ARG A 224 -7.88 19.07 5.78
N LEU A 225 -6.85 19.79 6.23
CA LEU A 225 -5.86 20.41 5.31
C LEU A 225 -5.07 19.36 4.53
N GLN A 226 -4.73 18.25 5.18
CA GLN A 226 -4.04 17.11 4.55
C GLN A 226 -4.94 16.41 3.54
N ALA A 227 -6.20 16.15 3.91
CA ALA A 227 -7.17 15.54 3.02
C ALA A 227 -7.40 16.39 1.76
N GLN A 228 -7.65 17.68 1.92
CA GLN A 228 -7.81 18.63 0.81
C GLN A 228 -6.57 18.68 -0.10
N ALA A 229 -5.39 18.72 0.51
CA ALA A 229 -4.13 18.76 -0.24
C ALA A 229 -3.92 17.46 -1.05
N PHE A 230 -4.14 16.29 -0.42
CA PHE A 230 -4.04 15.00 -1.10
C PHE A 230 -5.02 14.91 -2.27
N TYR A 231 -6.31 15.18 -2.05
CA TYR A 231 -7.31 15.06 -3.12
C TYR A 231 -7.13 16.11 -4.20
N ARG A 232 -6.66 17.31 -3.88
CA ARG A 232 -6.26 18.29 -4.88
C ARG A 232 -5.07 17.79 -5.72
N GLY A 233 -4.10 17.16 -5.09
CA GLY A 233 -2.99 16.52 -5.80
C GLY A 233 -3.46 15.38 -6.70
N TYR A 234 -4.36 14.54 -6.21
CA TYR A 234 -4.88 13.38 -6.91
C TYR A 234 -5.80 13.74 -8.10
N PHE A 235 -6.75 14.63 -7.90
CA PHE A 235 -7.71 15.03 -8.94
C PHE A 235 -7.24 16.20 -9.81
N GLY A 236 -6.17 16.91 -9.41
CA GLY A 236 -5.76 18.15 -10.07
C GLY A 236 -6.84 19.24 -9.90
N GLU A 237 -7.23 19.85 -11.02
CA GLU A 237 -8.28 20.86 -11.05
C GLU A 237 -9.70 20.27 -11.10
N ARG A 238 -9.82 18.98 -11.41
CA ARG A 238 -11.12 18.28 -11.44
C ARG A 238 -11.66 18.10 -10.04
N ARG A 239 -12.94 18.33 -9.87
CA ARG A 239 -13.66 17.92 -8.65
C ARG A 239 -14.37 16.58 -8.88
N PRO A 240 -14.27 15.61 -7.97
CA PRO A 240 -15.09 14.42 -8.04
C PRO A 240 -16.57 14.80 -7.87
N ASP A 241 -17.44 14.20 -8.66
CA ASP A 241 -18.87 14.36 -8.52
C ASP A 241 -19.39 13.59 -7.28
N ALA A 242 -20.69 13.71 -7.00
CA ALA A 242 -21.29 13.09 -5.82
C ALA A 242 -21.21 11.55 -5.86
N ALA A 243 -21.28 10.94 -7.04
CA ALA A 243 -21.19 9.48 -7.19
C ALA A 243 -19.74 9.01 -6.95
N GLU A 244 -18.76 9.72 -7.49
CA GLU A 244 -17.34 9.44 -7.22
C GLU A 244 -16.99 9.61 -5.74
N GLN A 245 -17.50 10.67 -5.09
CA GLN A 245 -17.32 10.89 -3.64
C GLN A 245 -17.93 9.76 -2.82
N ASP A 246 -19.10 9.26 -3.20
CA ASP A 246 -19.73 8.11 -2.56
C ASP A 246 -18.88 6.84 -2.70
N LEU A 247 -18.36 6.57 -3.88
CA LEU A 247 -17.46 5.42 -4.11
C LEU A 247 -16.16 5.54 -3.34
N LEU A 248 -15.56 6.73 -3.24
CA LEU A 248 -14.37 6.98 -2.41
C LEU A 248 -14.64 6.70 -0.94
N PHE A 249 -15.80 7.13 -0.42
CA PHE A 249 -16.19 6.84 0.96
C PHE A 249 -16.37 5.34 1.20
N ARG A 250 -17.02 4.62 0.27
CA ARG A 250 -17.19 3.16 0.37
C ARG A 250 -15.86 2.42 0.31
N ALA A 251 -14.95 2.85 -0.54
CA ALA A 251 -13.59 2.32 -0.58
C ALA A 251 -12.83 2.57 0.75
N ALA A 252 -12.95 3.77 1.32
CA ALA A 252 -12.42 4.08 2.64
C ALA A 252 -13.01 3.19 3.74
N LEU A 253 -14.32 2.95 3.68
CA LEU A 253 -15.03 2.09 4.62
C LEU A 253 -14.56 0.62 4.49
N LEU A 254 -14.38 0.12 3.27
CA LEU A 254 -13.83 -1.22 3.03
C LEU A 254 -12.48 -1.40 3.73
N HIS A 255 -11.54 -0.49 3.49
CA HIS A 255 -10.23 -0.55 4.13
C HIS A 255 -10.30 -0.42 5.65
N ALA A 256 -11.11 0.50 6.17
CA ALA A 256 -11.27 0.68 7.61
C ALA A 256 -11.84 -0.56 8.29
N LEU A 257 -12.79 -1.26 7.66
CA LEU A 257 -13.34 -2.53 8.13
C LEU A 257 -12.31 -3.67 8.10
N ARG A 258 -11.50 -3.76 7.02
CA ARG A 258 -10.41 -4.75 6.94
C ARG A 258 -9.39 -4.57 8.06
N TYR A 259 -9.03 -3.33 8.38
CA TYR A 259 -8.09 -3.05 9.48
C TYR A 259 -8.62 -3.39 10.87
N MET A 260 -9.93 -3.59 11.05
CA MET A 260 -10.49 -4.04 12.34
C MET A 260 -10.10 -5.49 12.71
N GLN A 261 -9.63 -6.28 11.74
CA GLN A 261 -9.16 -7.65 12.01
C GLN A 261 -7.82 -7.68 12.78
N PHE A 262 -7.14 -6.54 12.91
CA PHE A 262 -5.87 -6.40 13.62
C PHE A 262 -6.07 -5.85 15.05
N ALA A 263 -5.00 -5.60 15.78
CA ALA A 263 -5.04 -5.04 17.15
C ALA A 263 -5.87 -3.73 17.26
N ASN A 264 -6.34 -3.39 18.48
CA ASN A 264 -7.14 -2.19 18.80
C ASN A 264 -8.55 -2.15 18.18
N GLN A 265 -9.23 -3.28 18.10
CA GLN A 265 -10.55 -3.41 17.48
C GLN A 265 -11.58 -2.39 17.98
N ALA A 266 -11.70 -2.16 19.29
CA ALA A 266 -12.69 -1.21 19.85
C ALA A 266 -12.47 0.23 19.36
N GLN A 267 -11.21 0.68 19.27
CA GLN A 267 -10.87 2.02 18.81
C GLN A 267 -11.12 2.17 17.31
N ARG A 268 -10.76 1.17 16.53
CA ARG A 268 -11.00 1.13 15.08
C ARG A 268 -12.49 1.08 14.77
N TRP A 269 -13.24 0.28 15.53
CA TRP A 269 -14.70 0.23 15.42
C TRP A 269 -15.34 1.59 15.69
N ARG A 270 -14.93 2.29 16.78
CA ARG A 270 -15.42 3.64 17.07
C ARG A 270 -15.14 4.61 15.93
N ARG A 271 -13.97 4.51 15.28
CA ARG A 271 -13.60 5.33 14.12
C ARG A 271 -14.48 5.02 12.91
N VAL A 272 -14.77 3.76 12.63
CA VAL A 272 -15.70 3.35 11.56
C VAL A 272 -17.10 3.89 11.82
N CYS A 273 -17.65 3.70 13.02
CA CYS A 273 -18.96 4.23 13.40
C CYS A 273 -19.03 5.75 13.24
N TYR A 274 -18.00 6.47 13.71
CA TYR A 274 -17.92 7.91 13.55
C TYR A 274 -17.91 8.31 12.08
N ALA A 275 -17.11 7.65 11.26
CA ALA A 275 -17.01 7.96 9.83
C ALA A 275 -18.35 7.76 9.12
N VAL A 276 -19.07 6.68 9.39
CA VAL A 276 -20.38 6.43 8.79
C VAL A 276 -21.40 7.47 9.23
N THR A 277 -21.43 7.82 10.52
CA THR A 277 -22.35 8.84 11.05
C THR A 277 -22.09 10.25 10.51
N HIS A 278 -20.80 10.59 10.24
CA HIS A 278 -20.39 11.92 9.79
C HIS A 278 -19.95 11.94 8.32
N ARG A 279 -20.40 10.98 7.51
CA ARG A 279 -20.00 10.79 6.13
C ARG A 279 -20.00 12.08 5.30
N ASP A 280 -21.14 12.77 5.27
CA ASP A 280 -21.31 13.97 4.44
C ASP A 280 -20.41 15.13 4.89
N HIS A 281 -20.18 15.24 6.20
CA HIS A 281 -19.23 16.20 6.74
C HIS A 281 -17.79 15.89 6.30
N LEU A 282 -17.37 14.62 6.37
CA LEU A 282 -16.02 14.21 5.97
C LEU A 282 -15.79 14.46 4.47
N LEU A 283 -16.78 14.11 3.63
CA LEU A 283 -16.71 14.35 2.19
C LEU A 283 -16.66 15.86 1.87
N ALA A 284 -17.57 16.64 2.46
CA ALA A 284 -17.55 18.09 2.27
C ALA A 284 -16.22 18.71 2.73
N ALA A 285 -15.67 18.28 3.87
CA ALA A 285 -14.40 18.77 4.37
C ALA A 285 -13.20 18.39 3.49
N SER A 286 -13.27 17.29 2.75
CA SER A 286 -12.20 16.81 1.88
C SER A 286 -12.16 17.50 0.52
N PHE A 287 -13.34 17.88 -0.02
CA PHE A 287 -13.50 18.37 -1.39
C PHE A 287 -13.95 19.85 -1.49
N SER A 288 -13.95 20.57 -0.37
CA SER A 288 -14.28 22.00 -0.33
C SER A 288 -13.13 22.90 -0.79
#